data_6a1b18eec1132962fc56b006839239c2
#
_entry.id   6a1b18eec1132962fc56b006839239c2
#
_cell.length_a   1.000
_cell.length_b   1.000
_cell.length_c   1.000
_cell.angle_alpha   90.00
_cell.angle_beta   90.00
_cell.angle_gamma   90.00
#
_symmetry.space_group_name_H-M   'P 1'
#
loop_
_entity.id
_entity.type
_entity.pdbx_description
1 polymer ?
#
loop_
_entity_poly.entity_id
_entity_poly.type
_entity_poly.pdbx_seq_one_letter_code
_entity_poly.pdbx_strand_id
1 'polypeptide(L)'
;DKNRIANDPAFQRTRENGSEFGRAGKGGKVIRNAIRVLLQNAKDKRVVSRLTKILVAVTKTDAVNERGLRTIEDGDMNTLLGFEFNINGKLGATLFAPYATAYDRVAGSVDLDIAAFAPTVRIAAPNGTTHFKIVMGASELDFANEASVFESSETAILPYNGADTAPIDLSVALTANSVLPVVQVAGVEFYQEVNGQMYPLKNGAFNALSVV
;
A
#
# COMPACT_ATOMS: atom_id res chain seq x y z
N ASP A 1 -2.37 -33.66 -18.41
CA ASP A 1 -3.22 -34.44 -17.50
C ASP A 1 -2.97 -33.98 -16.06
N LYS A 2 -4.04 -33.60 -15.36
CA LYS A 2 -3.95 -33.07 -13.97
C LYS A 2 -3.38 -34.11 -13.02
N ASN A 3 -3.73 -35.41 -13.20
CA ASN A 3 -3.21 -36.48 -12.35
C ASN A 3 -1.70 -36.68 -12.50
N ARG A 4 -1.16 -36.48 -13.69
CA ARG A 4 0.27 -36.57 -13.93
C ARG A 4 1.00 -35.42 -13.24
N ILE A 5 0.51 -34.18 -13.35
CA ILE A 5 1.11 -33.02 -12.65
C ILE A 5 1.05 -33.24 -11.14
N ALA A 6 -0.02 -33.83 -10.61
CA ALA A 6 -0.19 -34.06 -9.18
C ALA A 6 0.78 -35.10 -8.60
N ASN A 7 1.11 -36.17 -9.35
CA ASN A 7 1.74 -37.35 -8.78
C ASN A 7 3.14 -37.69 -9.36
N ASP A 8 3.47 -37.19 -10.57
CA ASP A 8 4.75 -37.49 -11.20
C ASP A 8 5.87 -36.62 -10.57
N PRO A 9 6.99 -37.20 -10.09
CA PRO A 9 8.13 -36.50 -9.54
C PRO A 9 8.72 -35.44 -10.47
N ALA A 10 8.65 -35.61 -11.78
CA ALA A 10 9.13 -34.65 -12.77
C ALA A 10 8.41 -33.28 -12.66
N PHE A 11 7.21 -33.23 -12.10
CA PHE A 11 6.44 -32.00 -11.90
C PHE A 11 6.53 -31.43 -10.48
N GLN A 12 7.41 -31.91 -9.62
CA GLN A 12 7.57 -31.42 -8.25
C GLN A 12 7.79 -29.89 -8.23
N ARG A 13 8.71 -29.37 -9.05
CA ARG A 13 8.97 -27.93 -9.17
C ARG A 13 7.76 -27.12 -9.61
N THR A 14 6.92 -27.68 -10.46
CA THR A 14 5.68 -27.04 -10.93
C THR A 14 4.68 -26.91 -9.78
N ARG A 15 4.54 -27.97 -8.96
CA ARG A 15 3.66 -27.97 -7.78
C ARG A 15 4.14 -26.96 -6.72
N GLU A 16 5.44 -26.96 -6.41
CA GLU A 16 6.05 -26.03 -5.47
C GLU A 16 5.80 -24.56 -5.89
N ASN A 17 6.10 -24.24 -7.15
CA ASN A 17 5.85 -22.89 -7.69
C ASN A 17 4.35 -22.55 -7.67
N GLY A 18 3.49 -23.46 -8.03
CA GLY A 18 2.03 -23.28 -8.00
C GLY A 18 1.51 -23.01 -6.59
N SER A 19 2.03 -23.74 -5.60
CA SER A 19 1.69 -23.57 -4.19
C SER A 19 2.10 -22.18 -3.67
N GLU A 20 3.34 -21.76 -3.91
CA GLU A 20 3.84 -20.43 -3.50
C GLU A 20 3.10 -19.29 -4.22
N PHE A 21 2.82 -19.46 -5.52
CA PHE A 21 2.03 -18.49 -6.29
C PHE A 21 0.60 -18.37 -5.75
N GLY A 22 -0.01 -19.49 -5.37
CA GLY A 22 -1.34 -19.50 -4.75
C GLY A 22 -1.37 -18.74 -3.42
N ARG A 23 -0.36 -18.97 -2.54
CA ARG A 23 -0.22 -18.22 -1.29
C ARG A 23 -0.02 -16.72 -1.53
N ALA A 24 0.84 -16.35 -2.47
CA ALA A 24 1.05 -14.96 -2.85
C ALA A 24 -0.25 -14.29 -3.35
N GLY A 25 -1.05 -15.00 -4.14
CA GLY A 25 -2.36 -14.52 -4.61
C GLY A 25 -3.34 -14.27 -3.47
N LYS A 26 -3.42 -15.20 -2.50
CA LYS A 26 -4.23 -15.05 -1.28
C LYS A 26 -3.74 -13.88 -0.43
N GLY A 27 -2.43 -13.78 -0.18
CA GLY A 27 -1.84 -12.67 0.56
C GLY A 27 -2.13 -11.31 -0.09
N GLY A 28 -2.04 -11.22 -1.42
CA GLY A 28 -2.44 -10.03 -2.16
C GLY A 28 -3.92 -9.66 -1.99
N LYS A 29 -4.79 -10.65 -1.83
CA LYS A 29 -6.21 -10.41 -1.49
C LYS A 29 -6.35 -9.84 -0.08
N VAL A 30 -5.62 -10.40 0.91
CA VAL A 30 -5.63 -9.91 2.29
C VAL A 30 -5.21 -8.44 2.34
N ILE A 31 -4.08 -8.08 1.73
CA ILE A 31 -3.61 -6.68 1.68
C ILE A 31 -4.65 -5.76 1.03
N ARG A 32 -5.18 -6.12 -0.15
CA ARG A 32 -6.17 -5.28 -0.84
C ARG A 32 -7.47 -5.13 -0.06
N ASN A 33 -7.90 -6.16 0.66
CA ASN A 33 -9.09 -6.08 1.51
C ASN A 33 -8.83 -5.17 2.71
N ALA A 34 -7.65 -5.29 3.34
CA ALA A 34 -7.25 -4.47 4.47
C ALA A 34 -7.31 -2.96 4.15
N ILE A 35 -6.65 -2.54 3.07
CA ILE A 35 -6.56 -1.13 2.69
C ILE A 35 -7.68 -0.68 1.72
N ARG A 36 -8.77 -1.42 1.64
CA ARG A 36 -9.82 -1.24 0.63
C ARG A 36 -10.35 0.20 0.56
N VAL A 37 -10.51 0.85 1.71
CA VAL A 37 -11.03 2.22 1.82
C VAL A 37 -10.14 3.21 1.05
N LEU A 38 -8.82 3.09 1.17
CA LEU A 38 -7.87 3.92 0.42
C LEU A 38 -7.71 3.44 -1.02
N LEU A 39 -7.64 2.12 -1.21
CA LEU A 39 -7.40 1.52 -2.51
C LEU A 39 -8.49 1.83 -3.55
N GLN A 40 -9.73 1.99 -3.13
CA GLN A 40 -10.82 2.33 -4.06
C GLN A 40 -10.59 3.68 -4.76
N ASN A 41 -9.85 4.60 -4.13
CA ASN A 41 -9.57 5.94 -4.65
C ASN A 41 -8.26 6.01 -5.45
N ALA A 42 -7.38 5.01 -5.35
CA ALA A 42 -6.04 5.05 -5.95
C ALA A 42 -5.55 3.67 -6.40
N LYS A 43 -6.15 3.13 -7.45
CA LYS A 43 -5.76 1.84 -8.02
C LYS A 43 -5.78 1.85 -9.54
N ASP A 44 -4.93 1.02 -10.13
CA ASP A 44 -4.98 0.71 -11.56
C ASP A 44 -5.55 -0.70 -11.83
N LYS A 45 -5.80 -0.99 -13.11
CA LYS A 45 -6.36 -2.28 -13.54
C LYS A 45 -5.40 -3.48 -13.35
N ARG A 46 -4.10 -3.23 -13.14
CA ARG A 46 -3.05 -4.25 -13.00
C ARG A 46 -2.57 -4.45 -11.57
N VAL A 47 -3.14 -3.74 -10.60
CA VAL A 47 -2.69 -3.80 -9.19
C VAL A 47 -2.67 -5.24 -8.66
N VAL A 48 -3.65 -6.06 -9.01
CA VAL A 48 -3.74 -7.46 -8.56
C VAL A 48 -2.52 -8.27 -9.00
N SER A 49 -2.22 -8.25 -10.29
CA SER A 49 -1.11 -9.03 -10.87
C SER A 49 0.25 -8.50 -10.40
N ARG A 50 0.41 -7.17 -10.28
CA ARG A 50 1.64 -6.54 -9.79
C ARG A 50 1.90 -6.88 -8.32
N LEU A 51 0.85 -6.81 -7.47
CA LEU A 51 0.95 -7.17 -6.07
C LEU A 51 1.26 -8.66 -5.88
N THR A 52 0.60 -9.54 -6.63
CA THR A 52 0.92 -10.98 -6.59
C THR A 52 2.37 -11.23 -6.99
N LYS A 53 2.88 -10.57 -8.02
CA LYS A 53 4.27 -10.71 -8.47
C LYS A 53 5.27 -10.35 -7.36
N ILE A 54 5.07 -9.22 -6.67
CA ILE A 54 6.00 -8.80 -5.61
C ILE A 54 5.87 -9.70 -4.38
N LEU A 55 4.67 -10.19 -4.04
CA LEU A 55 4.48 -11.14 -2.95
C LEU A 55 5.12 -12.50 -3.22
N VAL A 56 5.18 -12.94 -4.48
CA VAL A 56 6.01 -14.10 -4.86
C VAL A 56 7.49 -13.83 -4.58
N ALA A 57 7.97 -12.59 -4.79
CA ALA A 57 9.35 -12.23 -4.44
C ALA A 57 9.55 -12.24 -2.92
N VAL A 58 8.62 -11.69 -2.13
CA VAL A 58 8.62 -11.79 -0.66
C VAL A 58 8.70 -13.25 -0.21
N THR A 59 7.81 -14.12 -0.70
CA THR A 59 7.80 -15.54 -0.37
C THR A 59 9.16 -16.22 -0.65
N LYS A 60 9.86 -15.81 -1.71
CA LYS A 60 11.18 -16.38 -2.04
C LYS A 60 12.28 -15.99 -1.06
N THR A 61 12.10 -14.95 -0.27
CA THR A 61 13.06 -14.53 0.78
C THR A 61 12.90 -15.31 2.07
N ASP A 62 11.81 -16.10 2.21
CA ASP A 62 11.62 -16.99 3.35
C ASP A 62 12.77 -18.02 3.41
N ALA A 63 13.56 -17.93 4.48
CA ALA A 63 14.68 -18.80 4.78
C ALA A 63 14.37 -19.89 5.82
N VAL A 64 13.14 -19.89 6.35
CA VAL A 64 12.68 -20.81 7.40
C VAL A 64 12.08 -22.07 6.79
N ASN A 65 11.26 -21.92 5.77
CA ASN A 65 10.52 -23.01 5.16
C ASN A 65 11.17 -23.50 3.87
N GLU A 66 11.00 -24.80 3.62
CA GLU A 66 11.45 -25.40 2.36
C GLU A 66 10.64 -24.87 1.17
N ARG A 67 11.25 -24.94 0.00
CA ARG A 67 10.60 -24.58 -1.25
C ARG A 67 9.27 -25.32 -1.44
N GLY A 68 8.25 -24.59 -1.85
CA GLY A 68 6.87 -25.07 -1.95
C GLY A 68 6.06 -24.87 -0.68
N LEU A 69 6.72 -24.72 0.47
CA LEU A 69 6.10 -24.44 1.78
C LEU A 69 6.33 -23.00 2.26
N ARG A 70 7.18 -22.23 1.57
CA ARG A 70 7.50 -20.85 1.94
C ARG A 70 6.26 -19.98 2.04
N THR A 71 6.30 -19.06 3.03
CA THR A 71 5.19 -18.18 3.37
C THR A 71 5.54 -16.72 3.14
N ILE A 72 4.57 -15.83 3.20
CA ILE A 72 4.78 -14.38 3.16
C ILE A 72 5.25 -13.90 4.52
N GLU A 73 4.71 -14.48 5.60
CA GLU A 73 4.97 -14.11 6.98
C GLU A 73 6.44 -14.30 7.37
N ASP A 74 7.07 -15.36 6.86
CA ASP A 74 8.48 -15.67 7.11
C ASP A 74 9.41 -15.05 6.05
N GLY A 75 8.85 -14.33 5.09
CA GLY A 75 9.59 -13.58 4.08
C GLY A 75 9.91 -12.15 4.54
N ASP A 76 10.75 -11.47 3.77
CA ASP A 76 11.11 -10.07 4.01
C ASP A 76 10.06 -9.12 3.43
N MET A 77 9.18 -8.59 4.29
CA MET A 77 8.14 -7.64 3.94
C MET A 77 8.69 -6.28 3.46
N ASN A 78 9.96 -5.94 3.75
CA ASN A 78 10.57 -4.72 3.21
C ASN A 78 10.66 -4.74 1.68
N THR A 79 10.58 -5.92 1.06
CA THR A 79 10.47 -6.06 -0.40
C THR A 79 9.24 -5.31 -0.97
N LEU A 80 8.21 -5.04 -0.16
CA LEU A 80 7.03 -4.27 -0.55
C LEU A 80 7.24 -2.76 -0.54
N LEU A 81 8.28 -2.23 0.11
CA LEU A 81 8.54 -0.79 0.17
C LEU A 81 8.58 -0.18 -1.23
N GLY A 82 7.87 0.92 -1.41
CA GLY A 82 7.74 1.59 -2.70
C GLY A 82 6.78 0.91 -3.68
N PHE A 83 6.00 -0.10 -3.27
CA PHE A 83 4.98 -0.67 -4.14
C PHE A 83 3.86 0.34 -4.38
N GLU A 84 3.66 0.71 -5.64
CA GLU A 84 2.65 1.66 -6.08
C GLU A 84 1.32 0.96 -6.41
N PHE A 85 0.25 1.31 -5.72
CA PHE A 85 -1.07 0.74 -6.01
C PHE A 85 -1.69 1.31 -7.28
N ASN A 86 -1.25 2.50 -7.70
CA ASN A 86 -1.65 3.14 -8.95
C ASN A 86 -0.42 3.54 -9.77
N ILE A 87 -0.18 2.87 -10.88
CA ILE A 87 0.96 3.21 -11.77
C ILE A 87 0.80 4.54 -12.50
N ASN A 88 -0.42 5.09 -12.57
CA ASN A 88 -0.70 6.38 -13.18
C ASN A 88 -0.49 7.56 -12.21
N GLY A 89 -0.37 7.29 -10.91
CA GLY A 89 -0.09 8.24 -9.86
C GLY A 89 0.90 7.63 -8.87
N LYS A 90 2.19 7.68 -9.19
CA LYS A 90 3.24 7.16 -8.29
C LYS A 90 3.55 8.17 -7.21
N LEU A 91 3.61 7.75 -5.95
CA LEU A 91 3.85 8.65 -4.82
C LEU A 91 5.17 9.43 -4.99
N GLY A 92 6.27 8.75 -5.32
CA GLY A 92 7.57 9.39 -5.49
C GLY A 92 7.68 10.34 -6.69
N ALA A 93 6.74 10.26 -7.65
CA ALA A 93 6.64 11.22 -8.77
C ALA A 93 5.54 12.28 -8.53
N THR A 94 4.83 12.20 -7.42
CA THR A 94 3.71 13.07 -7.07
C THR A 94 4.05 13.98 -5.89
N LEU A 95 4.59 13.42 -4.80
CA LEU A 95 4.93 14.14 -3.57
C LEU A 95 6.45 14.26 -3.43
N PHE A 96 6.96 15.48 -3.56
CA PHE A 96 8.39 15.82 -3.40
C PHE A 96 8.71 16.46 -2.04
N ALA A 97 7.69 16.73 -1.20
CA ALA A 97 7.93 17.12 0.18
C ALA A 97 8.53 15.91 0.92
N PRO A 98 9.67 16.09 1.61
CA PRO A 98 10.22 15.03 2.45
C PRO A 98 9.21 14.64 3.54
N TYR A 99 9.06 13.35 3.77
CA TYR A 99 8.24 12.83 4.85
C TYR A 99 9.02 11.78 5.65
N ALA A 100 8.62 11.61 6.90
CA ALA A 100 9.12 10.56 7.77
C ALA A 100 7.98 9.62 8.14
N THR A 101 8.28 8.34 8.27
CA THR A 101 7.38 7.32 8.76
C THR A 101 7.96 6.67 10.01
N ALA A 102 7.12 6.32 10.97
CA ALA A 102 7.52 5.61 12.16
C ALA A 102 6.48 4.54 12.53
N TYR A 103 6.96 3.43 13.08
CA TYR A 103 6.12 2.41 13.69
C TYR A 103 6.73 1.99 15.02
N ASP A 104 6.05 2.30 16.11
CA ASP A 104 6.36 1.78 17.44
C ASP A 104 5.52 0.53 17.72
N ARG A 105 6.14 -0.64 17.60
CA ARG A 105 5.48 -1.92 17.81
C ARG A 105 4.98 -2.10 19.25
N VAL A 106 5.67 -1.53 20.23
CA VAL A 106 5.29 -1.64 21.64
C VAL A 106 4.02 -0.84 21.91
N ALA A 107 3.98 0.40 21.44
CA ALA A 107 2.81 1.26 21.59
C ALA A 107 1.70 0.91 20.58
N GLY A 108 2.06 0.34 19.43
CA GLY A 108 1.17 0.14 18.28
C GLY A 108 0.97 1.40 17.44
N SER A 109 1.69 2.50 17.71
CA SER A 109 1.54 3.74 16.94
C SER A 109 2.23 3.66 15.59
N VAL A 110 1.57 4.19 14.56
CA VAL A 110 2.10 4.35 13.21
C VAL A 110 1.90 5.79 12.78
N ASP A 111 2.99 6.45 12.41
CA ASP A 111 3.04 7.88 12.18
C ASP A 111 3.55 8.23 10.77
N LEU A 112 3.06 9.34 10.22
CA LEU A 112 3.54 9.97 9.00
C LEU A 112 3.62 11.47 9.23
N ASP A 113 4.84 12.02 9.14
CA ASP A 113 5.12 13.43 9.40
C ASP A 113 5.67 14.09 8.14
N ILE A 114 5.12 15.25 7.80
CA ILE A 114 5.57 16.10 6.69
C ILE A 114 5.70 17.54 7.20
N ALA A 115 6.90 18.13 7.10
CA ALA A 115 7.08 19.53 7.42
C ALA A 115 6.21 20.43 6.51
N ALA A 116 5.94 21.66 6.96
CA ALA A 116 5.23 22.65 6.15
C ALA A 116 5.87 22.81 4.75
N PHE A 117 5.05 22.87 3.71
CA PHE A 117 5.52 23.00 2.33
C PHE A 117 4.53 23.74 1.44
N ALA A 118 5.03 24.39 0.39
CA ALA A 118 4.21 24.98 -0.65
C ALA A 118 3.72 23.92 -1.65
N PRO A 119 2.39 23.65 -1.74
CA PRO A 119 1.87 22.57 -2.58
C PRO A 119 2.27 22.63 -4.05
N THR A 120 2.22 23.81 -4.66
CA THR A 120 2.59 23.99 -6.08
C THR A 120 4.08 23.75 -6.37
N VAL A 121 4.93 23.74 -5.33
CA VAL A 121 6.37 23.44 -5.43
C VAL A 121 6.65 21.96 -5.17
N ARG A 122 5.90 21.37 -4.25
CA ARG A 122 6.21 20.03 -3.70
C ARG A 122 5.25 18.93 -4.13
N ILE A 123 4.20 19.24 -4.87
CA ILE A 123 3.27 18.26 -5.43
C ILE A 123 3.16 18.44 -6.94
N ALA A 124 3.47 17.40 -7.70
CA ALA A 124 3.17 17.33 -9.13
C ALA A 124 1.71 16.91 -9.30
N ALA A 125 0.81 17.87 -9.39
CA ALA A 125 -0.60 17.64 -9.52
C ALA A 125 -1.06 17.58 -10.98
N PRO A 126 -2.08 16.75 -11.31
CA PRO A 126 -2.70 16.74 -12.65
C PRO A 126 -3.38 18.08 -12.96
N ASN A 127 -3.49 18.39 -14.25
CA ASN A 127 -4.21 19.61 -14.69
C ASN A 127 -5.67 19.58 -14.22
N GLY A 128 -6.12 20.73 -13.70
CA GLY A 128 -7.45 20.93 -13.13
C GLY A 128 -7.51 20.73 -11.61
N THR A 129 -6.40 20.39 -10.96
CA THR A 129 -6.32 20.30 -9.50
C THR A 129 -6.47 21.69 -8.88
N THR A 130 -7.41 21.83 -7.95
CA THR A 130 -7.55 23.02 -7.10
C THR A 130 -7.24 22.70 -5.64
N HIS A 131 -7.41 21.44 -5.23
CA HIS A 131 -7.20 20.98 -3.86
C HIS A 131 -6.61 19.56 -3.86
N PHE A 132 -6.05 19.18 -2.73
CA PHE A 132 -5.51 17.84 -2.50
C PHE A 132 -5.73 17.40 -1.06
N LYS A 133 -5.50 16.12 -0.79
CA LYS A 133 -5.54 15.53 0.53
C LYS A 133 -4.38 14.54 0.66
N ILE A 134 -3.71 14.54 1.80
CA ILE A 134 -2.74 13.49 2.17
C ILE A 134 -3.49 12.43 2.97
N VAL A 135 -3.29 11.18 2.61
CA VAL A 135 -3.87 10.02 3.30
C VAL A 135 -2.77 9.09 3.77
N MET A 136 -2.98 8.48 4.92
CA MET A 136 -2.15 7.43 5.47
C MET A 136 -3.04 6.28 5.95
N GLY A 137 -2.55 5.05 5.82
CA GLY A 137 -3.16 3.88 6.43
C GLY A 137 -2.12 2.90 6.91
N ALA A 138 -2.46 2.12 7.91
CA ALA A 138 -1.63 1.04 8.40
C ALA A 138 -2.48 -0.21 8.65
N SER A 139 -1.93 -1.37 8.36
CA SER A 139 -2.63 -2.63 8.58
C SER A 139 -1.72 -3.68 9.18
N GLU A 140 -2.20 -4.33 10.24
CA GLU A 140 -1.69 -5.63 10.67
C GLU A 140 -2.30 -6.72 9.79
N LEU A 141 -1.47 -7.65 9.34
CA LEU A 141 -1.86 -8.67 8.37
C LEU A 141 -1.68 -10.07 8.94
N ASP A 142 -2.77 -10.78 9.10
CA ASP A 142 -2.79 -12.21 9.43
C ASP A 142 -3.05 -13.01 8.16
N PHE A 143 -1.99 -13.37 7.47
CA PHE A 143 -2.09 -14.12 6.21
C PHE A 143 -2.59 -15.55 6.43
N ALA A 144 -2.30 -16.15 7.59
CA ALA A 144 -2.70 -17.51 7.90
C ALA A 144 -4.24 -17.63 8.05
N ASN A 145 -4.85 -16.62 8.71
CA ASN A 145 -6.30 -16.57 8.94
C ASN A 145 -7.04 -15.71 7.91
N GLU A 146 -6.33 -15.17 6.91
CA GLU A 146 -6.88 -14.22 5.91
C GLU A 146 -7.59 -13.03 6.56
N ALA A 147 -7.07 -12.53 7.68
CA ALA A 147 -7.61 -11.44 8.49
C ALA A 147 -6.68 -10.23 8.53
N SER A 148 -7.19 -9.08 8.95
CA SER A 148 -6.41 -7.86 9.13
C SER A 148 -7.08 -6.89 10.09
N VAL A 149 -6.27 -6.05 10.75
CA VAL A 149 -6.71 -4.83 11.43
C VAL A 149 -6.21 -3.67 10.59
N PHE A 150 -7.06 -2.69 10.31
CA PHE A 150 -6.72 -1.52 9.49
C PHE A 150 -7.22 -0.24 10.15
N GLU A 151 -6.32 0.73 10.23
CA GLU A 151 -6.62 2.10 10.65
C GLU A 151 -6.08 3.09 9.63
N SER A 152 -6.74 4.23 9.50
CA SER A 152 -6.32 5.30 8.59
C SER A 152 -6.52 6.69 9.18
N SER A 153 -5.68 7.61 8.73
CA SER A 153 -5.73 9.03 9.07
C SER A 153 -5.53 9.85 7.79
N GLU A 154 -6.12 11.03 7.75
CA GLU A 154 -6.04 11.88 6.57
C GLU A 154 -6.13 13.36 6.95
N THR A 155 -5.60 14.23 6.11
CA THR A 155 -5.78 15.68 6.25
C THR A 155 -7.21 16.09 5.87
N ALA A 156 -7.61 17.30 6.23
CA ALA A 156 -8.66 17.98 5.49
C ALA A 156 -8.29 18.12 4.00
N ILE A 157 -9.24 18.46 3.17
CA ILE A 157 -8.96 18.84 1.77
C ILE A 157 -8.28 20.21 1.82
N LEU A 158 -7.03 20.26 1.38
CA LEU A 158 -6.13 21.42 1.43
C LEU A 158 -6.07 22.13 0.07
N PRO A 159 -5.93 23.48 0.01
CA PRO A 159 -5.83 24.19 -1.25
C PRO A 159 -4.49 23.89 -1.93
N TYR A 160 -4.53 23.66 -3.24
CA TYR A 160 -3.34 23.51 -4.08
C TYR A 160 -2.89 24.89 -4.58
N ASN A 161 -2.07 25.57 -3.78
CA ASN A 161 -1.56 26.91 -4.07
C ASN A 161 -0.09 27.06 -3.64
N GLY A 162 0.45 28.29 -3.70
CA GLY A 162 1.84 28.58 -3.36
C GLY A 162 2.09 28.93 -1.90
N ALA A 163 1.04 28.95 -1.04
CA ALA A 163 1.23 29.18 0.39
C ALA A 163 1.64 27.89 1.10
N ASP A 164 2.50 27.99 2.10
CA ASP A 164 2.89 26.84 2.88
C ASP A 164 1.70 26.24 3.64
N THR A 165 1.63 24.92 3.67
CA THR A 165 0.72 24.18 4.57
C THR A 165 1.16 24.37 6.03
N ALA A 166 0.28 24.05 6.98
CA ALA A 166 0.76 23.67 8.31
C ALA A 166 1.57 22.36 8.21
N PRO A 167 2.42 22.03 9.19
CA PRO A 167 2.96 20.67 9.30
C PRO A 167 1.83 19.65 9.30
N ILE A 168 2.07 18.50 8.68
CA ILE A 168 1.10 17.40 8.56
C ILE A 168 1.62 16.26 9.41
N ASP A 169 0.90 15.95 10.47
CA ASP A 169 1.23 14.89 11.42
C ASP A 169 0.02 13.93 11.43
N LEU A 170 0.13 12.79 10.78
CA LEU A 170 -0.90 11.77 10.73
C LEU A 170 -0.47 10.58 11.59
N SER A 171 -1.36 10.12 12.45
CA SER A 171 -1.10 9.00 13.35
C SER A 171 -2.29 8.07 13.43
N VAL A 172 -2.03 6.77 13.56
CA VAL A 172 -3.03 5.74 13.84
C VAL A 172 -2.50 4.78 14.89
N ALA A 173 -3.40 4.08 15.58
CA ALA A 173 -3.06 3.08 16.59
C ALA A 173 -3.50 1.69 16.11
N LEU A 174 -2.54 0.78 15.98
CA LEU A 174 -2.72 -0.65 15.79
C LEU A 174 -2.63 -1.39 17.15
N THR A 175 -2.62 -2.71 17.11
CA THR A 175 -2.50 -3.53 18.32
C THR A 175 -1.10 -3.38 18.93
N ALA A 176 -1.04 -2.96 20.20
CA ALA A 176 0.21 -2.88 20.95
C ALA A 176 0.86 -4.27 21.07
N ASN A 177 2.19 -4.33 20.91
CA ASN A 177 2.97 -5.56 20.96
C ASN A 177 2.55 -6.64 19.94
N SER A 178 1.90 -6.25 18.83
CA SER A 178 1.53 -7.19 17.77
C SER A 178 2.77 -7.87 17.19
N VAL A 179 2.68 -9.17 16.94
CA VAL A 179 3.73 -9.96 16.26
C VAL A 179 3.46 -10.11 14.76
N LEU A 180 2.31 -9.63 14.30
CA LEU A 180 1.92 -9.72 12.89
C LEU A 180 2.73 -8.74 12.02
N PRO A 181 2.91 -9.06 10.72
CA PRO A 181 3.43 -8.10 9.75
C PRO A 181 2.54 -6.86 9.68
N VAL A 182 3.18 -5.69 9.56
CA VAL A 182 2.49 -4.41 9.39
C VAL A 182 2.89 -3.81 8.05
N VAL A 183 1.91 -3.31 7.31
CA VAL A 183 2.12 -2.52 6.09
C VAL A 183 1.56 -1.13 6.31
N GLN A 184 2.41 -0.11 6.13
CA GLN A 184 2.02 1.28 6.11
C GLN A 184 1.91 1.76 4.67
N VAL A 185 0.88 2.53 4.36
CA VAL A 185 0.66 3.15 3.05
C VAL A 185 0.46 4.65 3.21
N ALA A 186 0.95 5.41 2.24
CA ALA A 186 0.70 6.85 2.15
C ALA A 186 0.26 7.20 0.73
N GLY A 187 -0.52 8.27 0.60
CA GLY A 187 -1.03 8.69 -0.69
C GLY A 187 -1.41 10.15 -0.77
N VAL A 188 -1.68 10.58 -2.00
CA VAL A 188 -2.18 11.91 -2.33
C VAL A 188 -3.43 11.75 -3.18
N GLU A 189 -4.52 12.38 -2.76
CA GLU A 189 -5.77 12.44 -3.52
C GLU A 189 -5.97 13.86 -4.06
N PHE A 190 -6.44 13.97 -5.30
CA PHE A 190 -6.65 15.24 -5.98
C PHE A 190 -8.11 15.56 -6.15
N TYR A 191 -8.43 16.85 -5.96
CA TYR A 191 -9.80 17.38 -6.06
C TYR A 191 -9.85 18.60 -6.95
N GLN A 192 -11.05 18.83 -7.50
CA GLN A 192 -11.42 20.05 -8.20
C GLN A 192 -12.62 20.67 -7.50
N GLU A 193 -12.52 21.94 -7.17
CA GLU A 193 -13.62 22.73 -6.70
C GLU A 193 -14.41 23.29 -7.89
N VAL A 194 -15.73 23.03 -7.91
CA VAL A 194 -16.66 23.62 -8.88
C VAL A 194 -17.86 24.15 -8.13
N ASN A 195 -18.12 25.45 -8.28
CA ASN A 195 -19.26 26.12 -7.61
C ASN A 195 -19.30 25.87 -6.08
N GLY A 196 -18.16 25.89 -5.41
CA GLY A 196 -18.05 25.68 -3.97
C GLY A 196 -18.17 24.23 -3.51
N GLN A 197 -18.22 23.27 -4.44
CA GLN A 197 -18.26 21.84 -4.14
C GLN A 197 -16.95 21.14 -4.56
N MET A 198 -16.46 20.23 -3.72
CA MET A 198 -15.26 19.44 -3.99
C MET A 198 -15.62 18.14 -4.71
N TYR A 199 -15.00 17.91 -5.84
CA TYR A 199 -15.16 16.69 -6.62
C TYR A 199 -13.81 15.97 -6.77
N PRO A 200 -13.75 14.64 -6.64
CA PRO A 200 -12.54 13.87 -6.98
C PRO A 200 -12.11 14.14 -8.42
N LEU A 201 -10.87 14.57 -8.62
CA LEU A 201 -10.37 14.88 -9.95
C LEU A 201 -10.26 13.59 -10.78
N LYS A 202 -10.94 13.56 -11.93
CA LYS A 202 -10.93 12.41 -12.87
C LYS A 202 -11.18 11.07 -12.17
N ASN A 203 -12.07 11.06 -11.19
CA ASN A 203 -12.42 9.87 -10.38
C ASN A 203 -11.19 9.18 -9.75
N GLY A 204 -10.18 9.95 -9.34
CA GLY A 204 -8.98 9.43 -8.69
C GLY A 204 -7.97 8.75 -9.63
N ALA A 205 -8.10 8.92 -10.95
CA ALA A 205 -7.22 8.24 -11.93
C ALA A 205 -5.72 8.49 -11.72
N PHE A 206 -5.36 9.64 -11.14
CA PHE A 206 -3.98 10.05 -10.86
C PHE A 206 -3.67 10.14 -9.36
N ASN A 207 -4.56 9.68 -8.51
CA ASN A 207 -4.28 9.61 -7.07
C ASN A 207 -3.13 8.64 -6.82
N ALA A 208 -2.24 9.03 -5.90
CA ALA A 208 -1.12 8.19 -5.48
C ALA A 208 -1.49 7.38 -4.24
N LEU A 209 -1.01 6.15 -4.17
CA LEU A 209 -1.02 5.31 -2.97
C LEU A 209 0.15 4.34 -3.07
N SER A 210 1.05 4.37 -2.11
CA SER A 210 2.28 3.56 -2.08
C SER A 210 2.51 2.95 -0.71
N VAL A 211 3.21 1.82 -0.66
CA VAL A 211 3.79 1.28 0.58
C VAL A 211 4.99 2.13 0.95
N VAL A 212 5.04 2.63 2.18
CA VAL A 212 6.06 3.54 2.72
C VAL A 212 6.73 2.99 3.97
#